data_a543f7aa91161e03a7f32c5bd8a4a0b7
#
_entry.id   a543f7aa91161e03a7f32c5bd8a4a0b7
#
_cell.length_a   1.000
_cell.length_b   1.000
_cell.length_c   1.000
_cell.angle_alpha   90.00
_cell.angle_beta   90.00
_cell.angle_gamma   90.00
#
_symmetry.space_group_name_H-M   'P 1'
#
loop_
_entity.id
_entity.type
_entity.pdbx_description
1 polymer ?
#
loop_
_entity_poly.entity_id
_entity_poly.type
_entity_poly.pdbx_seq_one_letter_code
_entity_poly.pdbx_strand_id
1 'polypeptide(L)'
;EKNPLYWDADRVRLNEIRYFPVSNESTEDRMFRAGQLHVTNVVPLEKCPIYIENGNPNLRIEPYMGTYFYRINTLHPILKNKDIRLALAFAINRKQIVEKVSKCGQAAAYSFTPPGSAGYEPDTDVPFNPELARSLLADSGYENGDGFPVLEILFNTSEGHRKIALAIQQMWQ
;
A
#
# COMPACT_ATOMS: atom_id res chain seq x y z
N GLU A 1 -1.10 -29.59 -8.44
CA GLU A 1 -0.63 -30.97 -8.22
C GLU A 1 0.87 -31.01 -8.02
N LYS A 2 1.38 -32.04 -7.34
CA LYS A 2 2.82 -32.26 -7.12
C LYS A 2 3.51 -32.53 -8.48
N ASN A 3 4.56 -31.75 -8.79
CA ASN A 3 5.35 -31.95 -9.99
C ASN A 3 6.48 -32.97 -9.72
N PRO A 4 6.45 -34.16 -10.31
CA PRO A 4 7.49 -35.18 -10.08
C PRO A 4 8.86 -34.80 -10.67
N LEU A 5 8.88 -33.83 -11.58
CA LEU A 5 10.12 -33.35 -12.21
C LEU A 5 10.73 -32.14 -11.49
N TYR A 6 10.13 -31.71 -10.37
CA TYR A 6 10.71 -30.63 -9.56
C TYR A 6 12.02 -31.11 -8.89
N TRP A 7 13.05 -30.31 -8.94
CA TRP A 7 14.40 -30.69 -8.46
C TRP A 7 14.45 -31.12 -6.98
N ASP A 8 13.51 -30.64 -6.15
CA ASP A 8 13.38 -30.97 -4.73
C ASP A 8 12.04 -31.69 -4.42
N ALA A 9 11.58 -32.54 -5.36
CA ALA A 9 10.28 -33.22 -5.25
C ALA A 9 10.14 -34.06 -3.99
N ASP A 10 11.23 -34.64 -3.48
CA ASP A 10 11.20 -35.51 -2.29
C ASP A 10 10.87 -34.73 -0.99
N ARG A 11 11.14 -33.43 -0.94
CA ARG A 11 10.78 -32.56 0.18
C ARG A 11 9.37 -31.99 0.08
N VAL A 12 8.75 -32.05 -1.08
CA VAL A 12 7.37 -31.53 -1.28
C VAL A 12 6.39 -32.43 -0.56
N ARG A 13 5.73 -31.91 0.48
CA ARG A 13 4.75 -32.63 1.29
C ARG A 13 3.33 -32.46 0.79
N LEU A 14 3.02 -31.36 0.11
CA LEU A 14 1.68 -31.08 -0.41
C LEU A 14 1.46 -31.80 -1.74
N ASN A 15 0.31 -32.45 -1.91
CA ASN A 15 -0.07 -33.10 -3.16
C ASN A 15 -0.76 -32.14 -4.13
N GLU A 16 -1.50 -31.18 -3.60
CA GLU A 16 -2.29 -30.23 -4.39
C GLU A 16 -2.41 -28.88 -3.69
N ILE A 17 -2.43 -27.82 -4.46
CA ILE A 17 -2.81 -26.46 -4.03
C ILE A 17 -3.95 -26.02 -4.93
N ARG A 18 -5.08 -25.62 -4.33
CA ARG A 18 -6.24 -25.07 -5.04
C ARG A 18 -6.37 -23.59 -4.79
N TYR A 19 -6.36 -22.82 -5.86
CA TYR A 19 -6.58 -21.38 -5.81
C TYR A 19 -8.04 -21.06 -6.12
N PHE A 20 -8.68 -20.30 -5.26
CA PHE A 20 -10.03 -19.80 -5.43
C PHE A 20 -9.94 -18.31 -5.82
N PRO A 21 -10.39 -17.92 -7.02
CA PRO A 21 -10.32 -16.54 -7.48
C PRO A 21 -11.43 -15.70 -6.83
N VAL A 22 -11.23 -15.28 -5.59
CA VAL A 22 -12.15 -14.42 -4.83
C VAL A 22 -11.61 -13.00 -4.82
N SER A 23 -12.33 -12.06 -5.44
CA SER A 23 -11.91 -10.66 -5.52
C SER A 23 -12.37 -9.80 -4.34
N ASN A 24 -13.36 -10.25 -3.57
CA ASN A 24 -13.89 -9.52 -2.41
C ASN A 24 -13.26 -10.05 -1.12
N GLU A 25 -12.49 -9.21 -0.45
CA GLU A 25 -11.72 -9.54 0.77
C GLU A 25 -12.64 -10.04 1.92
N SER A 26 -13.80 -9.44 2.12
CA SER A 26 -14.76 -9.86 3.15
C SER A 26 -15.41 -11.21 2.83
N THR A 27 -15.54 -11.57 1.55
CA THR A 27 -16.01 -12.91 1.14
C THR A 27 -14.91 -13.93 1.40
N GLU A 28 -13.66 -13.62 1.06
CA GLU A 28 -12.51 -14.49 1.35
C GLU A 28 -12.39 -14.78 2.85
N ASP A 29 -12.49 -13.74 3.72
CA ASP A 29 -12.50 -13.89 5.18
C ASP A 29 -13.64 -14.81 5.67
N ARG A 30 -14.85 -14.67 5.11
CA ARG A 30 -15.97 -15.56 5.46
C ARG A 30 -15.72 -17.01 5.07
N MET A 31 -15.16 -17.25 3.89
CA MET A 31 -14.80 -18.58 3.42
C MET A 31 -13.73 -19.23 4.32
N PHE A 32 -12.73 -18.44 4.74
CA PHE A 32 -11.72 -18.90 5.69
C PHE A 32 -12.34 -19.30 7.03
N ARG A 33 -13.17 -18.44 7.61
CA ARG A 33 -13.86 -18.73 8.88
C ARG A 33 -14.85 -19.91 8.79
N ALA A 34 -15.36 -20.17 7.61
CA ALA A 34 -16.21 -21.35 7.33
C ALA A 34 -15.41 -22.63 7.06
N GLY A 35 -14.06 -22.58 7.13
CA GLY A 35 -13.21 -23.75 6.88
C GLY A 35 -13.07 -24.15 5.40
N GLN A 36 -13.51 -23.30 4.49
CA GLN A 36 -13.41 -23.53 3.04
C GLN A 36 -12.02 -23.18 2.47
N LEU A 37 -11.29 -22.32 3.16
CA LEU A 37 -9.92 -21.91 2.80
C LEU A 37 -8.97 -22.22 3.96
N HIS A 38 -7.74 -22.62 3.63
CA HIS A 38 -6.67 -22.81 4.61
C HIS A 38 -5.84 -21.52 4.81
N VAL A 39 -5.78 -20.68 3.78
CA VAL A 39 -5.02 -19.42 3.77
C VAL A 39 -5.82 -18.41 2.99
N THR A 40 -5.81 -17.15 3.44
CA THR A 40 -6.33 -16.01 2.67
C THR A 40 -5.17 -15.20 2.08
N ASN A 41 -5.42 -14.52 0.97
CA ASN A 41 -4.44 -13.64 0.35
C ASN A 41 -4.29 -12.32 1.13
N VAL A 42 -5.41 -11.79 1.62
CA VAL A 42 -5.46 -10.54 2.41
C VAL A 42 -6.43 -10.68 3.58
N VAL A 43 -6.21 -9.85 4.59
CA VAL A 43 -7.17 -9.65 5.68
C VAL A 43 -7.88 -8.32 5.44
N PRO A 44 -9.23 -8.28 5.48
CA PRO A 44 -9.97 -7.02 5.34
C PRO A 44 -9.49 -5.98 6.35
N LEU A 45 -9.20 -4.77 5.89
CA LEU A 45 -8.62 -3.71 6.75
C LEU A 45 -9.47 -3.38 7.97
N GLU A 46 -10.80 -3.50 7.86
CA GLU A 46 -11.72 -3.30 8.98
C GLU A 46 -11.69 -4.44 10.02
N LYS A 47 -11.22 -5.63 9.64
CA LYS A 47 -11.11 -6.80 10.52
C LYS A 47 -9.76 -6.88 11.22
N CYS A 48 -8.71 -6.39 10.58
CA CYS A 48 -7.36 -6.54 11.08
C CYS A 48 -7.15 -6.00 12.50
N PRO A 49 -7.62 -4.78 12.88
CA PRO A 49 -7.51 -4.29 14.24
C PRO A 49 -8.19 -5.22 15.26
N ILE A 50 -9.37 -5.72 14.93
CA ILE A 50 -10.13 -6.62 15.79
C ILE A 50 -9.38 -7.95 15.99
N TYR A 51 -8.76 -8.47 14.94
CA TYR A 51 -7.98 -9.71 15.02
C TYR A 51 -6.69 -9.52 15.82
N ILE A 52 -6.06 -8.35 15.73
CA ILE A 52 -4.89 -8.00 16.56
C ILE A 52 -5.31 -7.90 18.03
N GLU A 53 -6.35 -7.13 18.34
CA GLU A 53 -6.83 -6.88 19.70
C GLU A 53 -7.25 -8.18 20.42
N ASN A 54 -7.92 -9.08 19.68
CA ASN A 54 -8.37 -10.36 20.22
C ASN A 54 -7.29 -11.45 20.21
N GLY A 55 -6.07 -11.15 19.78
CA GLY A 55 -4.99 -12.13 19.69
C GLY A 55 -5.33 -13.34 18.82
N ASN A 56 -5.96 -13.10 17.66
CA ASN A 56 -6.41 -14.19 16.78
C ASN A 56 -5.22 -15.07 16.34
N PRO A 57 -5.21 -16.37 16.70
CA PRO A 57 -4.07 -17.24 16.42
C PRO A 57 -3.84 -17.51 14.93
N ASN A 58 -4.83 -17.23 14.09
CA ASN A 58 -4.73 -17.40 12.65
C ASN A 58 -4.18 -16.16 11.93
N LEU A 59 -4.13 -14.99 12.61
CA LEU A 59 -3.55 -13.80 12.03
C LEU A 59 -2.02 -13.91 12.03
N ARG A 60 -1.40 -13.70 10.86
CA ARG A 60 0.04 -13.61 10.69
C ARG A 60 0.39 -12.21 10.20
N ILE A 61 1.23 -11.51 10.96
CA ILE A 61 1.81 -10.21 10.58
C ILE A 61 3.31 -10.41 10.59
N GLU A 62 3.89 -10.44 9.40
CA GLU A 62 5.30 -10.73 9.22
C GLU A 62 5.96 -9.59 8.42
N PRO A 63 7.25 -9.32 8.64
CA PRO A 63 8.00 -8.38 7.81
C PRO A 63 7.91 -8.77 6.33
N TYR A 64 7.59 -7.80 5.50
CA TYR A 64 7.51 -7.97 4.05
C TYR A 64 8.45 -6.98 3.36
N MET A 65 9.33 -7.50 2.51
CA MET A 65 10.26 -6.68 1.74
C MET A 65 9.55 -6.10 0.52
N GLY A 66 8.72 -5.11 0.74
CA GLY A 66 7.97 -4.45 -0.32
C GLY A 66 7.47 -3.09 0.12
N THR A 67 7.36 -2.18 -0.82
CA THR A 67 6.84 -0.83 -0.62
C THR A 67 5.65 -0.60 -1.54
N TYR A 68 4.52 -0.20 -0.98
CA TYR A 68 3.39 0.29 -1.76
C TYR A 68 3.64 1.74 -2.17
N PHE A 69 3.59 2.02 -3.46
CA PHE A 69 3.92 3.34 -4.00
C PHE A 69 3.06 3.68 -5.21
N TYR A 70 2.92 4.97 -5.50
CA TYR A 70 2.33 5.47 -6.72
C TYR A 70 3.40 5.84 -7.74
N ARG A 71 3.22 5.40 -8.97
CA ARG A 71 4.04 5.81 -10.11
C ARG A 71 3.51 7.11 -10.67
N ILE A 72 4.37 8.10 -10.80
CA ILE A 72 4.01 9.38 -11.40
C ILE A 72 4.44 9.37 -12.87
N ASN A 73 3.49 9.63 -13.79
CA ASN A 73 3.80 9.77 -15.20
C ASN A 73 4.52 11.11 -15.45
N THR A 74 5.83 11.07 -15.58
CA THR A 74 6.67 12.25 -15.81
C THR A 74 6.56 12.84 -17.21
N LEU A 75 5.86 12.18 -18.15
CA LEU A 75 5.52 12.73 -19.46
C LEU A 75 4.26 13.61 -19.43
N HIS A 76 3.49 13.54 -18.35
CA HIS A 76 2.32 14.40 -18.19
C HIS A 76 2.76 15.87 -18.07
N PRO A 77 2.14 16.82 -18.79
CA PRO A 77 2.58 18.21 -18.87
C PRO A 77 2.86 18.89 -17.52
N ILE A 78 2.01 18.61 -16.53
CA ILE A 78 2.13 19.17 -15.16
C ILE A 78 3.14 18.37 -14.33
N LEU A 79 3.06 17.04 -14.39
CA LEU A 79 3.85 16.15 -13.55
C LEU A 79 5.31 16.00 -13.99
N LYS A 80 5.71 16.56 -15.16
CA LYS A 80 7.11 16.68 -15.56
C LYS A 80 7.87 17.67 -14.66
N ASN A 81 7.18 18.65 -14.02
CA ASN A 81 7.79 19.54 -13.05
C ASN A 81 8.12 18.75 -11.77
N LYS A 82 9.41 18.81 -11.36
CA LYS A 82 9.90 18.13 -10.16
C LYS A 82 9.25 18.67 -8.89
N ASP A 83 9.08 19.99 -8.79
CA ASP A 83 8.59 20.66 -7.58
C ASP A 83 7.12 20.32 -7.33
N ILE A 84 6.31 20.18 -8.39
CA ILE A 84 4.94 19.68 -8.28
C ILE A 84 4.92 18.24 -7.76
N ARG A 85 5.79 17.35 -8.25
CA ARG A 85 5.86 15.98 -7.75
C ARG A 85 6.27 15.93 -6.28
N LEU A 86 7.22 16.79 -5.87
CA LEU A 86 7.64 16.91 -4.47
C LEU A 86 6.51 17.47 -3.61
N ALA A 87 5.80 18.51 -4.08
CA ALA A 87 4.64 19.07 -3.38
C ALA A 87 3.58 17.99 -3.09
N LEU A 88 3.20 17.21 -4.11
CA LEU A 88 2.26 16.09 -3.94
C LEU A 88 2.78 15.06 -2.94
N ALA A 89 4.07 14.76 -2.94
CA ALA A 89 4.66 13.79 -2.03
C ALA A 89 4.76 14.29 -0.58
N PHE A 90 5.12 15.56 -0.36
CA PHE A 90 5.18 16.20 0.98
C PHE A 90 3.78 16.41 1.58
N ALA A 91 2.74 16.55 0.77
CA ALA A 91 1.37 16.68 1.24
C ALA A 91 0.79 15.37 1.82
N ILE A 92 1.43 14.21 1.61
CA ILE A 92 0.92 12.91 2.08
C ILE A 92 1.39 12.60 3.50
N ASN A 93 0.44 12.53 4.44
CA ASN A 93 0.69 12.05 5.80
C ASN A 93 0.65 10.52 5.84
N ARG A 94 1.80 9.88 5.55
CA ARG A 94 1.94 8.42 5.50
C ARG A 94 1.67 7.75 6.85
N LYS A 95 2.05 8.42 7.94
CA LYS A 95 1.77 7.94 9.30
C LYS A 95 0.26 7.85 9.54
N GLN A 96 -0.48 8.89 9.18
CA GLN A 96 -1.94 8.88 9.28
C GLN A 96 -2.57 7.77 8.44
N ILE A 97 -2.05 7.49 7.24
CA ILE A 97 -2.55 6.39 6.39
C ILE A 97 -2.37 5.05 7.09
N VAL A 98 -1.18 4.74 7.61
CA VAL A 98 -0.95 3.44 8.25
C VAL A 98 -1.70 3.28 9.57
N GLU A 99 -1.88 4.36 10.34
CA GLU A 99 -2.56 4.34 11.64
C GLU A 99 -4.10 4.41 11.54
N LYS A 100 -4.64 5.07 10.53
CA LYS A 100 -6.10 5.34 10.43
C LYS A 100 -6.78 4.62 9.27
N VAL A 101 -6.06 4.29 8.22
CA VAL A 101 -6.62 3.63 7.02
C VAL A 101 -6.24 2.16 6.98
N SER A 102 -4.96 1.82 6.95
CA SER A 102 -4.50 0.43 6.83
C SER A 102 -4.67 -0.35 8.13
N LYS A 103 -4.16 0.14 9.25
CA LYS A 103 -4.35 -0.40 10.63
C LYS A 103 -3.95 -1.87 10.81
N CYS A 104 -3.09 -2.41 9.97
CA CYS A 104 -2.76 -3.83 9.94
C CYS A 104 -1.24 -4.09 10.03
N GLY A 105 -0.53 -3.26 10.80
CA GLY A 105 0.90 -3.45 11.07
C GLY A 105 1.83 -2.89 9.99
N GLN A 106 1.30 -2.23 8.96
CA GLN A 106 2.15 -1.58 7.96
C GLN A 106 2.94 -0.42 8.57
N ALA A 107 4.19 -0.25 8.13
CA ALA A 107 5.02 0.90 8.46
C ALA A 107 4.88 2.03 7.42
N ALA A 108 4.98 3.28 7.85
CA ALA A 108 5.05 4.41 6.95
C ALA A 108 6.37 4.38 6.15
N ALA A 109 6.30 4.42 4.82
CA ALA A 109 7.47 4.40 3.96
C ALA A 109 7.85 5.83 3.55
N TYR A 110 9.08 6.22 3.84
CA TYR A 110 9.65 7.53 3.46
C TYR A 110 10.68 7.41 2.33
N SER A 111 11.08 6.18 2.01
CA SER A 111 11.96 5.82 0.90
C SER A 111 11.36 4.68 0.08
N PHE A 112 11.89 4.44 -1.12
CA PHE A 112 11.42 3.37 -1.98
C PHE A 112 11.86 1.99 -1.47
N THR A 113 13.12 1.88 -1.04
CA THR A 113 13.64 0.64 -0.48
C THR A 113 13.29 0.57 1.01
N PRO A 114 12.68 -0.54 1.48
CA PRO A 114 12.42 -0.72 2.90
C PRO A 114 13.71 -0.71 3.72
N PRO A 115 13.69 -0.13 4.94
CA PRO A 115 14.87 -0.12 5.82
C PRO A 115 15.28 -1.56 6.19
N GLY A 116 16.58 -1.77 6.42
CA GLY A 116 17.13 -3.09 6.77
C GLY A 116 17.23 -4.07 5.61
N SER A 117 16.97 -3.65 4.37
CA SER A 117 17.12 -4.49 3.17
C SER A 117 18.62 -4.76 2.91
N ALA A 118 19.10 -5.97 3.27
CA ALA A 118 20.49 -6.37 3.09
C ALA A 118 21.52 -5.38 3.67
N GLY A 119 21.20 -4.71 4.78
CA GLY A 119 22.05 -3.68 5.41
C GLY A 119 22.00 -2.31 4.73
N TYR A 120 21.12 -2.13 3.75
CA TYR A 120 20.88 -0.82 3.14
C TYR A 120 20.04 0.04 4.06
N GLU A 121 20.53 1.25 4.37
CA GLU A 121 19.77 2.30 5.04
C GLU A 121 19.60 3.47 4.06
N PRO A 122 18.36 3.90 3.79
CA PRO A 122 18.13 5.04 2.89
C PRO A 122 18.67 6.32 3.52
N ASP A 123 19.40 7.11 2.74
CA ASP A 123 19.95 8.40 3.10
C ASP A 123 19.00 9.59 2.77
N THR A 124 17.88 9.27 2.13
CA THR A 124 16.88 10.26 1.70
C THR A 124 15.50 9.85 2.20
N ASP A 125 14.73 10.83 2.61
CA ASP A 125 13.33 10.66 2.96
C ASP A 125 12.45 11.76 2.33
N VAL A 126 11.14 11.53 2.31
CA VAL A 126 10.13 12.50 1.91
C VAL A 126 9.13 12.62 3.06
N PRO A 127 9.44 13.43 4.10
CA PRO A 127 8.57 13.58 5.26
C PRO A 127 7.26 14.29 4.89
N PHE A 128 6.27 14.19 5.79
CA PHE A 128 5.07 14.99 5.69
C PHE A 128 5.38 16.44 6.03
N ASN A 129 5.21 17.35 5.06
CA ASN A 129 5.42 18.78 5.22
C ASN A 129 4.47 19.59 4.32
N PRO A 130 3.24 19.83 4.78
CA PRO A 130 2.22 20.51 3.97
C PRO A 130 2.56 21.98 3.69
N GLU A 131 3.35 22.64 4.53
CA GLU A 131 3.78 24.02 4.31
C GLU A 131 4.76 24.11 3.13
N LEU A 132 5.75 23.21 3.10
CA LEU A 132 6.67 23.11 1.97
C LEU A 132 5.92 22.69 0.69
N ALA A 133 4.93 21.78 0.81
CA ALA A 133 4.10 21.40 -0.32
C ALA A 133 3.37 22.59 -0.96
N ARG A 134 2.76 23.45 -0.14
CA ARG A 134 2.08 24.67 -0.61
C ARG A 134 3.06 25.67 -1.25
N SER A 135 4.24 25.87 -0.63
CA SER A 135 5.27 26.75 -1.21
C SER A 135 5.70 26.27 -2.60
N LEU A 136 6.02 24.99 -2.75
CA LEU A 136 6.43 24.42 -4.03
C LEU A 136 5.34 24.52 -5.11
N LEU A 137 4.06 24.39 -4.72
CA LEU A 137 2.92 24.59 -5.62
C LEU A 137 2.80 26.06 -6.05
N ALA A 138 2.90 27.00 -5.11
CA ALA A 138 2.84 28.42 -5.38
C ALA A 138 4.00 28.88 -6.31
N ASP A 139 5.22 28.41 -6.02
CA ASP A 139 6.41 28.67 -6.86
C ASP A 139 6.29 28.08 -8.26
N SER A 140 5.47 27.03 -8.40
CA SER A 140 5.11 26.40 -9.68
C SER A 140 3.95 27.09 -10.41
N GLY A 141 3.40 28.20 -9.87
CA GLY A 141 2.31 28.97 -10.47
C GLY A 141 0.92 28.57 -10.04
N TYR A 142 0.77 27.78 -8.97
CA TYR A 142 -0.52 27.28 -8.45
C TYR A 142 -0.71 27.71 -6.98
N GLU A 143 -0.66 29.01 -6.73
CA GLU A 143 -0.90 29.56 -5.40
C GLU A 143 -2.28 29.18 -4.88
N ASN A 144 -2.36 28.64 -3.67
CA ASN A 144 -3.59 28.09 -3.07
C ASN A 144 -4.29 26.99 -3.90
N GLY A 145 -3.60 26.40 -4.88
CA GLY A 145 -4.16 25.43 -5.80
C GLY A 145 -4.95 26.01 -6.97
N ASP A 146 -4.98 27.35 -7.09
CA ASP A 146 -5.74 28.02 -8.16
C ASP A 146 -5.24 27.61 -9.55
N GLY A 147 -6.18 27.14 -10.39
CA GLY A 147 -5.86 26.67 -11.74
C GLY A 147 -5.14 25.33 -11.81
N PHE A 148 -4.90 24.65 -10.68
CA PHE A 148 -4.28 23.33 -10.70
C PHE A 148 -5.20 22.30 -11.38
N PRO A 149 -4.72 21.54 -12.36
CA PRO A 149 -5.57 20.62 -13.10
C PRO A 149 -5.97 19.41 -12.28
N VAL A 150 -7.07 18.79 -12.66
CA VAL A 150 -7.49 17.50 -12.10
C VAL A 150 -6.45 16.43 -12.45
N LEU A 151 -5.99 15.72 -11.43
CA LEU A 151 -5.14 14.56 -11.58
C LEU A 151 -5.93 13.28 -11.32
N GLU A 152 -5.68 12.27 -12.10
CA GLU A 152 -6.30 10.95 -11.94
C GLU A 152 -5.36 10.01 -11.19
N ILE A 153 -5.89 9.31 -10.18
CA ILE A 153 -5.21 8.23 -9.49
C ILE A 153 -5.76 6.90 -9.98
N LEU A 154 -4.93 6.12 -10.67
CA LEU A 154 -5.26 4.77 -11.09
C LEU A 154 -4.86 3.76 -10.01
N PHE A 155 -5.77 2.91 -9.62
CA PHE A 155 -5.53 1.80 -8.69
C PHE A 155 -6.29 0.53 -9.15
N ASN A 156 -5.86 -0.64 -8.67
CA ASN A 156 -6.53 -1.91 -8.96
C ASN A 156 -7.80 -2.10 -8.10
N THR A 157 -8.56 -3.17 -8.36
CA THR A 157 -9.83 -3.50 -7.68
C THR A 157 -9.70 -3.89 -6.20
N SER A 158 -8.61 -3.55 -5.51
CA SER A 158 -8.45 -3.78 -4.07
C SER A 158 -9.19 -2.72 -3.25
N GLU A 159 -10.00 -3.14 -2.28
CA GLU A 159 -10.66 -2.24 -1.32
C GLU A 159 -9.65 -1.43 -0.50
N GLY A 160 -8.54 -2.05 -0.10
CA GLY A 160 -7.46 -1.38 0.62
C GLY A 160 -6.83 -0.26 -0.19
N HIS A 161 -6.50 -0.52 -1.47
CA HIS A 161 -5.93 0.49 -2.35
C HIS A 161 -6.90 1.64 -2.64
N ARG A 162 -8.19 1.34 -2.76
CA ARG A 162 -9.23 2.37 -2.91
C ARG A 162 -9.28 3.30 -1.69
N LYS A 163 -9.26 2.74 -0.47
CA LYS A 163 -9.27 3.54 0.77
C LYS A 163 -8.04 4.44 0.87
N ILE A 164 -6.86 3.94 0.49
CA ILE A 164 -5.61 4.73 0.46
C ILE A 164 -5.72 5.86 -0.58
N ALA A 165 -6.20 5.57 -1.79
CA ALA A 165 -6.36 6.57 -2.84
C ALA A 165 -7.32 7.71 -2.41
N LEU A 166 -8.42 7.38 -1.76
CA LEU A 166 -9.37 8.36 -1.20
C LEU A 166 -8.74 9.21 -0.09
N ALA A 167 -7.93 8.60 0.79
CA ALA A 167 -7.22 9.34 1.83
C ALA A 167 -6.20 10.32 1.22
N ILE A 168 -5.47 9.91 0.19
CA ILE A 168 -4.52 10.79 -0.53
C ILE A 168 -5.28 11.91 -1.24
N GLN A 169 -6.39 11.62 -1.89
CA GLN A 169 -7.25 12.65 -2.51
C GLN A 169 -7.63 13.73 -1.49
N GLN A 170 -8.05 13.34 -0.29
CA GLN A 170 -8.41 14.29 0.78
C GLN A 170 -7.21 15.11 1.27
N MET A 171 -6.00 14.54 1.25
CA MET A 171 -4.78 15.25 1.68
C MET A 171 -4.29 16.25 0.63
N TRP A 172 -4.71 16.09 -0.63
CA TRP A 172 -4.36 16.98 -1.74
C TRP A 172 -5.39 18.11 -1.97
N GLN A 173 -6.53 18.08 -1.29
CA GLN A 173 -7.55 19.14 -1.26
C GLN A 173 -7.24 20.23 -0.22
#